data_e8a29d9fdce2cd4e2be7bc7d93d0bcb6
#
_entry.id   e8a29d9fdce2cd4e2be7bc7d93d0bcb6
#
_cell.length_a   1.000
_cell.length_b   1.000
_cell.length_c   1.000
_cell.angle_alpha   90.00
_cell.angle_beta   90.00
_cell.angle_gamma   90.00
#
_symmetry.space_group_name_H-M   'P 1'
#
loop_
_entity.id
_entity.type
_entity.pdbx_description
1 polymer ?
#
loop_
_entity_poly.entity_id
_entity_poly.type
_entity_poly.pdbx_seq_one_letter_code
_entity_poly.pdbx_strand_id
1 'polypeptide(L)'
;RQRQMCIRDRCASLQATVIDILMSKLRKAAKDLHINEVAVAGGVSANSGLREAFLDHAKRYGWKVHIPKFSFTTDNAAMVAITGYYKYLDKEFCPMDAAPFARVEAKLK
;
A
#
# COMPACT_ATOMS: atom_id res chain seq x y z
N ARG A 1 -29.66 1.97 -20.53
CA ARG A 1 -29.54 0.98 -19.41
C ARG A 1 -28.48 -0.10 -19.68
N GLN A 2 -28.42 -0.72 -20.86
CA GLN A 2 -27.41 -1.76 -21.18
C GLN A 2 -25.96 -1.25 -21.13
N ARG A 3 -25.66 -0.03 -21.59
CA ARG A 3 -24.31 0.54 -21.51
C ARG A 3 -23.83 0.74 -20.08
N GLN A 4 -24.69 1.17 -19.17
CA GLN A 4 -24.34 1.35 -17.76
C GLN A 4 -24.10 0.01 -17.05
N MET A 5 -24.84 -1.03 -17.39
CA MET A 5 -24.60 -2.38 -16.91
C MET A 5 -23.22 -2.89 -17.34
N CYS A 6 -22.87 -2.77 -18.63
CA CYS A 6 -21.56 -3.18 -19.14
C CYS A 6 -20.39 -2.42 -18.48
N ILE A 7 -20.55 -1.13 -18.18
CA ILE A 7 -19.50 -0.35 -17.52
C ILE A 7 -19.29 -0.83 -16.07
N ARG A 8 -20.36 -1.03 -15.33
CA ARG A 8 -20.30 -1.54 -13.95
C ARG A 8 -19.66 -2.92 -13.89
N ASP A 9 -20.05 -3.82 -14.76
CA ASP A 9 -19.51 -5.19 -14.83
C ASP A 9 -18.02 -5.18 -15.18
N ARG A 10 -17.60 -4.32 -16.11
CA ARG A 10 -16.18 -4.15 -16.46
C ARG A 10 -15.39 -3.57 -15.31
N CYS A 11 -15.89 -2.55 -14.62
CA CYS A 11 -15.24 -1.98 -13.46
C CYS A 11 -15.11 -3.00 -12.32
N ALA A 12 -16.16 -3.76 -12.04
CA ALA A 12 -16.16 -4.81 -11.04
C ALA A 12 -15.16 -5.92 -11.39
N SER A 13 -15.16 -6.37 -12.64
CA SER A 13 -14.21 -7.39 -13.13
C SER A 13 -12.76 -6.90 -13.06
N LEU A 14 -12.49 -5.66 -13.46
CA LEU A 14 -11.15 -5.07 -13.37
C LEU A 14 -10.69 -4.99 -11.92
N GLN A 15 -11.54 -4.48 -11.02
CA GLN A 15 -11.23 -4.39 -9.60
C GLN A 15 -10.94 -5.77 -9.01
N ALA A 16 -11.78 -6.75 -9.26
CA ALA A 16 -11.58 -8.12 -8.78
C ALA A 16 -10.26 -8.72 -9.29
N THR A 17 -9.96 -8.53 -10.58
CA THR A 17 -8.71 -9.03 -11.18
C THR A 17 -7.47 -8.39 -10.55
N VAL A 18 -7.49 -7.06 -10.35
CA VAL A 18 -6.35 -6.35 -9.73
C VAL A 18 -6.15 -6.82 -8.29
N ILE A 19 -7.22 -6.94 -7.52
CA ILE A 19 -7.16 -7.43 -6.13
C ILE A 19 -6.61 -8.85 -6.10
N ASP A 20 -7.08 -9.75 -6.96
CA ASP A 20 -6.62 -11.14 -7.00
C ASP A 20 -5.11 -11.23 -7.34
N ILE A 21 -4.65 -10.46 -8.31
CA ILE A 21 -3.22 -10.38 -8.66
C ILE A 21 -2.39 -9.92 -7.46
N LEU A 22 -2.80 -8.85 -6.77
CA LEU A 22 -2.08 -8.30 -5.62
C LEU A 22 -2.04 -9.30 -4.47
N MET A 23 -3.19 -9.89 -4.12
CA MET A 23 -3.28 -10.86 -3.02
C MET A 23 -2.53 -12.16 -3.33
N SER A 24 -2.55 -12.60 -4.58
CA SER A 24 -1.79 -13.77 -5.02
C SER A 24 -0.28 -13.58 -4.88
N LYS A 25 0.23 -12.41 -5.29
CA LYS A 25 1.65 -12.05 -5.14
C LYS A 25 2.05 -11.89 -3.67
N LEU A 26 1.21 -11.21 -2.88
CA LEU A 26 1.45 -11.04 -1.45
C LEU A 26 1.52 -12.39 -0.73
N ARG A 27 0.58 -13.28 -1.01
CA ARG A 27 0.55 -14.63 -0.44
C ARG A 27 1.82 -15.41 -0.78
N LYS A 28 2.26 -15.34 -2.05
CA LYS A 28 3.50 -16.00 -2.46
C LYS A 28 4.70 -15.42 -1.71
N ALA A 29 4.83 -14.11 -1.64
CA ALA A 29 5.92 -13.45 -0.93
C ALA A 29 5.92 -13.79 0.57
N ALA A 30 4.77 -13.72 1.23
CA ALA A 30 4.63 -14.07 2.65
C ALA A 30 5.04 -15.53 2.92
N LYS A 31 4.66 -16.45 2.03
CA LYS A 31 5.04 -17.87 2.12
C LYS A 31 6.54 -18.07 1.90
N ASP A 32 7.09 -17.48 0.85
CA ASP A 32 8.50 -17.66 0.47
C ASP A 32 9.46 -17.06 1.51
N LEU A 33 9.04 -15.96 2.15
CA LEU A 33 9.82 -15.26 3.18
C LEU A 33 9.48 -15.70 4.62
N HIS A 34 8.54 -16.61 4.81
CA HIS A 34 8.04 -17.05 6.12
C HIS A 34 7.56 -15.89 7.01
N ILE A 35 6.91 -14.89 6.42
CA ILE A 35 6.38 -13.71 7.12
C ILE A 35 4.88 -13.88 7.32
N ASN A 36 4.42 -13.59 8.54
CA ASN A 36 3.01 -13.60 8.93
C ASN A 36 2.47 -12.23 9.36
N GLU A 37 3.28 -11.20 9.27
CA GLU A 37 2.89 -9.82 9.57
C GLU A 37 3.01 -8.97 8.32
N VAL A 38 1.89 -8.38 7.88
CA VAL A 38 1.78 -7.67 6.60
C VAL A 38 1.07 -6.35 6.79
N ALA A 39 1.48 -5.35 6.00
CA ALA A 39 0.89 -4.02 6.03
C ALA A 39 0.51 -3.57 4.62
N VAL A 40 -0.52 -2.74 4.52
CA VAL A 40 -0.89 -2.05 3.29
C VAL A 40 -0.82 -0.54 3.51
N ALA A 41 -0.26 0.18 2.55
CA ALA A 41 -0.14 1.64 2.61
C ALA A 41 -0.35 2.27 1.23
N GLY A 42 -0.42 3.61 1.19
CA GLY A 42 -0.63 4.39 -0.03
C GLY A 42 -2.09 4.52 -0.45
N GLY A 43 -2.36 5.32 -1.50
CA GLY A 43 -3.71 5.68 -1.92
C GLY A 43 -4.61 4.50 -2.29
N VAL A 44 -4.04 3.44 -2.88
CA VAL A 44 -4.78 2.23 -3.25
C VAL A 44 -5.31 1.47 -2.02
N SER A 45 -4.68 1.64 -0.85
CA SER A 45 -5.16 1.05 0.40
C SER A 45 -6.51 1.61 0.88
N ALA A 46 -7.01 2.69 0.25
CA ALA A 46 -8.35 3.22 0.47
C ALA A 46 -9.45 2.36 -0.19
N ASN A 47 -9.10 1.50 -1.15
CA ASN A 47 -10.06 0.65 -1.84
C ASN A 47 -10.70 -0.35 -0.88
N SER A 48 -12.05 -0.31 -0.76
CA SER A 48 -12.80 -1.16 0.17
C SER A 48 -12.67 -2.64 -0.15
N GLY A 49 -12.73 -3.01 -1.44
CA GLY A 49 -12.59 -4.40 -1.87
C GLY A 49 -11.20 -4.97 -1.56
N LEU A 50 -10.15 -4.16 -1.71
CA LEU A 50 -8.80 -4.57 -1.33
C LEU A 50 -8.68 -4.79 0.19
N ARG A 51 -9.26 -3.89 1.00
CA ARG A 51 -9.27 -4.02 2.46
C ARG A 51 -10.00 -5.28 2.92
N GLU A 52 -11.14 -5.57 2.32
CA GLU A 52 -11.93 -6.77 2.60
C GLU A 52 -11.13 -8.04 2.25
N ALA A 53 -10.57 -8.11 1.05
CA ALA A 53 -9.72 -9.22 0.63
C ALA A 53 -8.49 -9.40 1.55
N PHE A 54 -7.91 -8.30 2.02
CA PHE A 54 -6.78 -8.33 2.96
C PHE A 54 -7.18 -8.96 4.29
N LEU A 55 -8.33 -8.58 4.84
CA LEU A 55 -8.86 -9.12 6.10
C LEU A 55 -9.25 -10.60 5.96
N ASP A 56 -9.83 -10.99 4.82
CA ASP A 56 -10.19 -12.39 4.56
C ASP A 56 -8.96 -13.28 4.44
N HIS A 57 -7.91 -12.81 3.77
CA HIS A 57 -6.64 -13.52 3.68
C HIS A 57 -5.96 -13.60 5.06
N ALA A 58 -6.05 -12.53 5.86
CA ALA A 58 -5.53 -12.52 7.22
C ALA A 58 -6.15 -13.62 8.09
N LYS A 59 -7.49 -13.75 8.04
CA LYS A 59 -8.22 -14.82 8.75
C LYS A 59 -7.83 -16.21 8.25
N ARG A 60 -7.70 -16.37 6.92
CA ARG A 60 -7.41 -17.66 6.27
C ARG A 60 -5.99 -18.16 6.53
N TYR A 61 -5.01 -17.25 6.55
CA TYR A 61 -3.59 -17.59 6.65
C TYR A 61 -2.97 -17.24 8.01
N GLY A 62 -3.75 -16.73 8.96
CA GLY A 62 -3.27 -16.35 10.28
C GLY A 62 -2.34 -15.13 10.26
N TRP A 63 -2.53 -14.21 9.30
CA TRP A 63 -1.69 -13.02 9.22
C TRP A 63 -2.11 -11.96 10.23
N LYS A 64 -1.13 -11.30 10.81
CA LYS A 64 -1.32 -10.04 11.52
C LYS A 64 -1.25 -8.91 10.49
N VAL A 65 -2.36 -8.19 10.31
CA VAL A 65 -2.48 -7.16 9.28
C VAL A 65 -2.52 -5.76 9.87
N HIS A 66 -1.84 -4.83 9.19
CA HIS A 66 -1.83 -3.42 9.51
C HIS A 66 -2.45 -2.64 8.35
N ILE A 67 -3.64 -2.09 8.60
CA ILE A 67 -4.38 -1.28 7.64
C ILE A 67 -4.52 0.12 8.23
N PRO A 68 -4.01 1.18 7.56
CA PRO A 68 -4.10 2.54 8.08
C PRO A 68 -5.54 3.03 8.12
N LYS A 69 -5.82 3.99 9.00
CA LYS A 69 -7.07 4.74 8.96
C LYS A 69 -7.19 5.45 7.60
N PHE A 70 -8.41 5.62 7.12
CA PHE A 70 -8.68 6.21 5.81
C PHE A 70 -8.00 7.58 5.61
N SER A 71 -7.98 8.40 6.66
CA SER A 71 -7.33 9.72 6.66
C SER A 71 -5.81 9.68 6.44
N PHE A 72 -5.16 8.53 6.57
CA PHE A 72 -3.71 8.36 6.39
C PHE A 72 -3.35 7.54 5.14
N THR A 73 -4.29 7.32 4.22
CA THR A 73 -4.05 6.55 3.00
C THR A 73 -3.42 7.37 1.88
N THR A 74 -3.58 8.69 1.90
CA THR A 74 -2.99 9.63 0.96
C THR A 74 -1.85 10.41 1.61
N ASP A 75 -1.03 11.06 0.80
CA ASP A 75 0.05 11.91 1.27
C ASP A 75 -0.46 12.97 2.23
N ASN A 76 0.21 13.13 3.35
CA ASN A 76 -0.15 14.09 4.39
C ASN A 76 1.08 14.61 5.15
N ALA A 77 0.93 15.77 5.77
CA ALA A 77 2.02 16.41 6.50
C ALA A 77 2.57 15.58 7.68
N ALA A 78 1.73 14.73 8.30
CA ALA A 78 2.17 13.89 9.41
C ALA A 78 3.19 12.81 8.95
N MET A 79 3.06 12.29 7.72
CA MET A 79 4.05 11.36 7.16
C MET A 79 5.41 12.04 6.98
N VAL A 80 5.42 13.27 6.50
CA VAL A 80 6.66 14.05 6.33
C VAL A 80 7.26 14.38 7.70
N ALA A 81 6.44 14.82 8.65
CA ALA A 81 6.88 15.19 9.98
C ALA A 81 7.50 14.00 10.74
N ILE A 82 6.88 12.82 10.71
CA ILE A 82 7.41 11.63 11.40
C ILE A 82 8.70 11.14 10.75
N THR A 83 8.78 11.19 9.42
CA THR A 83 10.02 10.85 8.71
C THR A 83 11.16 11.82 9.06
N GLY A 84 10.86 13.11 9.09
CA GLY A 84 11.80 14.15 9.51
C GLY A 84 12.25 13.97 10.96
N TYR A 85 11.36 13.57 11.86
CA TYR A 85 11.69 13.30 13.24
C TYR A 85 12.72 12.15 13.38
N TYR A 86 12.51 11.03 12.70
CA TYR A 86 13.47 9.93 12.74
C TYR A 86 14.82 10.30 12.13
N LYS A 87 14.84 11.02 11.00
CA LYS A 87 16.06 11.54 10.40
C LYS A 87 16.81 12.50 11.34
N TYR A 88 16.06 13.32 12.07
CA TYR A 88 16.65 14.19 13.10
C TYR A 88 17.33 13.37 14.22
N LEU A 89 16.69 12.31 14.71
CA LEU A 89 17.28 11.43 15.72
C LEU A 89 18.56 10.74 15.22
N ASP A 90 18.56 10.33 13.95
CA ASP A 90 19.70 9.67 13.30
C ASP A 90 20.79 10.68 12.86
N LYS A 91 20.57 11.98 13.11
CA LYS A 91 21.45 13.09 12.70
C LYS A 91 21.69 13.15 11.18
N GLU A 92 20.73 12.69 10.40
CA GLU A 92 20.72 12.78 8.93
C GLU A 92 20.26 14.18 8.49
N PHE A 93 21.21 15.07 8.26
CA PHE A 93 20.97 16.43 7.76
C PHE A 93 21.48 16.54 6.32
N CYS A 94 20.71 17.20 5.45
CA CYS A 94 21.18 17.58 4.14
C CYS A 94 21.85 18.96 4.18
N PRO A 95 22.81 19.26 3.28
CA PRO A 95 23.36 20.60 3.15
C PRO A 95 22.30 21.60 2.69
N MET A 96 22.50 22.89 2.98
CA MET A 96 21.54 23.96 2.69
C MET A 96 21.33 24.20 1.18
N ASP A 97 22.25 23.75 0.35
CA ASP A 97 22.25 23.84 -1.10
C ASP A 97 21.71 22.57 -1.79
N ALA A 98 21.13 21.64 -1.01
CA ALA A 98 20.55 20.41 -1.56
C ALA A 98 19.41 20.74 -2.54
N ALA A 99 19.59 20.38 -3.81
CA ALA A 99 18.58 20.57 -4.83
C ALA A 99 17.44 19.54 -4.69
N PRO A 100 16.17 19.95 -4.76
CA PRO A 100 15.06 19.01 -4.76
C PRO A 100 15.03 18.23 -6.08
N PHE A 101 14.63 16.95 -6.02
CA PHE A 101 14.46 16.11 -7.19
C PHE A 101 13.10 15.41 -7.17
N ALA A 102 12.52 15.26 -8.35
CA ALA A 102 11.15 14.75 -8.48
C ALA A 102 11.03 13.20 -8.42
N ARG A 103 12.13 12.48 -8.63
CA ARG A 103 12.14 11.01 -8.64
C ARG A 103 13.40 10.47 -7.98
N VAL A 104 13.21 9.48 -7.12
CA VAL A 104 14.30 8.65 -6.60
C VAL A 104 14.38 7.41 -7.49
N GLU A 105 15.52 7.17 -8.14
CA GLU A 105 15.79 5.88 -8.75
C GLU A 105 16.02 4.85 -7.65
N ALA A 106 15.08 3.94 -7.47
CA ALA A 106 15.26 2.81 -6.57
C ALA A 106 16.37 1.91 -7.14
N LYS A 107 17.57 2.03 -6.61
CA LYS A 107 18.61 1.02 -6.86
C LYS A 107 18.21 -0.24 -6.09
N LEU A 108 17.56 -1.16 -6.79
CA LEU A 108 17.37 -2.52 -6.28
C LEU A 108 18.77 -3.15 -6.18
N LYS A 109 19.23 -3.37 -4.96
CA LYS A 109 20.40 -4.19 -4.70
C LYS A 109 20.02 -5.66 -4.73
#